data_140d95f4992955e6cf64824128ec82bb
#
_entry.id   140d95f4992955e6cf64824128ec82bb
#
_cell.length_a   1.000
_cell.length_b   1.000
_cell.length_c   1.000
_cell.angle_alpha   90.00
_cell.angle_beta   90.00
_cell.angle_gamma   90.00
#
_symmetry.space_group_name_H-M   'P 1'
#
loop_
_entity.id
_entity.type
_entity.pdbx_description
1 polymer ?
#
loop_
_entity_poly.entity_id
_entity_poly.type
_entity_poly.pdbx_seq_one_letter_code
_entity_poly.pdbx_strand_id
1 'polypeptide(L)'
;MNLAQSIESGFSNYFNFKSRSSRSEFWFFHLFLFIASAVVALADRIITSTLGIPLFLEVIWGLFTFIPGISIAVRRLHDIDKSGWWLLLHIILLFGSIVLFIFHIKNTKGPNKYGEGPLKPKENTQ
;
A
#
# COMPACT_ATOMS: atom_id res chain seq x y z
N MET A 1 -2.64 -12.33 -19.98
CA MET A 1 -3.94 -12.72 -19.40
C MET A 1 -4.96 -11.63 -19.60
N ASN A 2 -6.22 -11.99 -19.75
CA ASN A 2 -7.30 -11.03 -19.70
C ASN A 2 -7.77 -10.81 -18.26
N LEU A 3 -8.74 -9.93 -18.08
CA LEU A 3 -9.22 -9.60 -16.72
C LEU A 3 -9.78 -10.82 -15.99
N ALA A 4 -10.62 -11.61 -16.64
CA ALA A 4 -11.24 -12.79 -16.01
C ALA A 4 -10.19 -13.82 -15.61
N GLN A 5 -9.23 -14.09 -16.48
CA GLN A 5 -8.13 -15.00 -16.18
C GLN A 5 -7.26 -14.51 -15.05
N SER A 6 -7.03 -13.19 -14.98
CA SER A 6 -6.22 -12.60 -13.91
C SER A 6 -6.90 -12.71 -12.56
N ILE A 7 -8.22 -12.50 -12.50
CA ILE A 7 -8.99 -12.65 -11.28
C ILE A 7 -8.94 -14.11 -10.79
N GLU A 8 -9.20 -15.04 -11.69
CA GLU A 8 -9.17 -16.46 -11.36
C GLU A 8 -7.78 -16.88 -10.86
N SER A 9 -6.73 -16.48 -11.57
CA SER A 9 -5.37 -16.80 -11.18
C SER A 9 -4.99 -16.17 -9.83
N GLY A 10 -5.40 -14.94 -9.60
CA GLY A 10 -5.12 -14.25 -8.35
C GLY A 10 -5.70 -14.99 -7.15
N PHE A 11 -6.93 -15.43 -7.23
CA PHE A 11 -7.57 -16.15 -6.13
C PHE A 11 -7.16 -17.62 -6.05
N SER A 12 -6.92 -18.30 -7.18
CA SER A 12 -6.46 -19.68 -7.15
C SER A 12 -5.04 -19.82 -6.58
N ASN A 13 -4.24 -18.74 -6.67
CA ASN A 13 -2.91 -18.70 -6.09
C ASN A 13 -2.86 -17.92 -4.77
N TYR A 14 -3.92 -17.96 -4.00
CA TYR A 14 -4.12 -17.16 -2.78
C TYR A 14 -2.92 -17.21 -1.84
N PHE A 15 -2.34 -18.39 -1.63
CA PHE A 15 -1.18 -18.59 -0.76
C PHE A 15 0.10 -18.92 -1.53
N ASN A 16 0.12 -18.70 -2.84
CA ASN A 16 1.29 -19.01 -3.62
C ASN A 16 2.25 -17.80 -3.64
N PHE A 17 3.36 -17.95 -2.91
CA PHE A 17 4.38 -16.92 -2.82
C PHE A 17 5.68 -17.32 -3.56
N LYS A 18 5.64 -18.40 -4.35
CA LYS A 18 6.85 -18.96 -4.93
C LYS A 18 6.97 -18.79 -6.44
N SER A 19 5.86 -18.83 -7.15
CA SER A 19 5.90 -18.76 -8.60
C SER A 19 5.99 -17.32 -9.10
N ARG A 20 5.73 -17.11 -10.38
CA ARG A 20 5.85 -15.81 -11.03
C ARG A 20 4.47 -15.33 -11.47
N SER A 21 4.31 -14.02 -11.53
CA SER A 21 3.08 -13.39 -12.00
C SER A 21 3.42 -12.43 -13.13
N SER A 22 2.66 -12.48 -14.21
CA SER A 22 2.88 -11.61 -15.35
C SER A 22 2.42 -10.18 -15.06
N ARG A 23 2.87 -9.24 -15.91
CA ARG A 23 2.45 -7.85 -15.79
C ARG A 23 0.93 -7.72 -15.91
N SER A 24 0.32 -8.41 -16.89
CA SER A 24 -1.12 -8.33 -17.09
C SER A 24 -1.90 -8.90 -15.92
N GLU A 25 -1.46 -10.02 -15.35
CA GLU A 25 -2.09 -10.58 -14.15
C GLU A 25 -2.05 -9.59 -12.99
N PHE A 26 -0.89 -8.98 -12.73
CA PHE A 26 -0.72 -8.03 -11.64
C PHE A 26 -1.67 -6.84 -11.79
N TRP A 27 -1.65 -6.18 -12.95
CA TRP A 27 -2.43 -4.97 -13.14
C TRP A 27 -3.93 -5.23 -13.23
N PHE A 28 -4.35 -6.30 -13.91
CA PHE A 28 -5.77 -6.64 -13.99
C PHE A 28 -6.31 -7.07 -12.64
N PHE A 29 -5.54 -7.81 -11.85
CA PHE A 29 -5.98 -8.20 -10.52
C PHE A 29 -6.13 -6.98 -9.60
N HIS A 30 -5.19 -6.04 -9.65
CA HIS A 30 -5.30 -4.82 -8.86
C HIS A 30 -6.45 -3.93 -9.33
N LEU A 31 -6.69 -3.87 -10.64
CA LEU A 31 -7.85 -3.16 -11.16
C LEU A 31 -9.15 -3.77 -10.63
N PHE A 32 -9.23 -5.09 -10.61
CA PHE A 32 -10.38 -5.79 -10.03
C PHE A 32 -10.52 -5.45 -8.55
N LEU A 33 -9.44 -5.51 -7.78
CA LEU A 33 -9.50 -5.19 -6.35
C LEU A 33 -9.97 -3.74 -6.12
N PHE A 34 -9.52 -2.81 -6.94
CA PHE A 34 -9.92 -1.42 -6.83
C PHE A 34 -11.42 -1.25 -7.07
N ILE A 35 -11.93 -1.82 -8.15
CA ILE A 35 -13.35 -1.72 -8.51
C ILE A 35 -14.21 -2.44 -7.48
N ALA A 36 -13.83 -3.66 -7.10
CA ALA A 36 -14.57 -4.45 -6.12
C ALA A 36 -14.58 -3.77 -4.76
N SER A 37 -13.46 -3.16 -4.36
CA SER A 37 -13.40 -2.42 -3.09
C SER A 37 -14.33 -1.23 -3.09
N ALA A 38 -14.46 -0.52 -4.21
CA ALA A 38 -15.39 0.59 -4.32
C ALA A 38 -16.84 0.11 -4.19
N VAL A 39 -17.18 -1.03 -4.80
CA VAL A 39 -18.52 -1.62 -4.71
C VAL A 39 -18.81 -2.06 -3.28
N VAL A 40 -17.85 -2.70 -2.61
CA VAL A 40 -18.01 -3.14 -1.22
C VAL A 40 -18.19 -1.93 -0.30
N ALA A 41 -17.42 -0.86 -0.51
CA ALA A 41 -17.54 0.36 0.28
C ALA A 41 -18.92 0.98 0.14
N LEU A 42 -19.44 1.05 -1.08
CA LEU A 42 -20.77 1.58 -1.32
C LEU A 42 -21.85 0.71 -0.67
N ALA A 43 -21.74 -0.60 -0.82
CA ALA A 43 -22.68 -1.55 -0.23
C ALA A 43 -22.65 -1.44 1.31
N ASP A 44 -21.47 -1.34 1.90
CA ASP A 44 -21.31 -1.23 3.35
C ASP A 44 -22.02 0.03 3.87
N ARG A 45 -21.84 1.15 3.19
CA ARG A 45 -22.49 2.41 3.58
C ARG A 45 -24.00 2.33 3.46
N ILE A 46 -24.51 1.78 2.37
CA ILE A 46 -25.95 1.66 2.14
C ILE A 46 -26.58 0.74 3.19
N ILE A 47 -25.98 -0.43 3.43
CA ILE A 47 -26.52 -1.42 4.36
C ILE A 47 -26.44 -0.89 5.79
N THR A 48 -25.33 -0.31 6.18
CA THR A 48 -25.17 0.28 7.52
C THR A 48 -26.18 1.39 7.76
N SER A 49 -26.38 2.24 6.78
CA SER A 49 -27.34 3.33 6.85
C SER A 49 -28.79 2.83 6.96
N THR A 50 -29.12 1.76 6.23
CA THR A 50 -30.46 1.18 6.21
C THR A 50 -30.76 0.41 7.49
N LEU A 51 -29.83 -0.44 7.94
CA LEU A 51 -30.03 -1.28 9.12
C LEU A 51 -29.75 -0.57 10.43
N GLY A 52 -28.99 0.53 10.40
CA GLY A 52 -28.59 1.24 11.62
C GLY A 52 -27.51 0.54 12.42
N ILE A 53 -26.93 -0.54 11.91
CA ILE A 53 -25.83 -1.24 12.56
C ILE A 53 -24.69 -1.46 11.57
N PRO A 54 -23.44 -1.32 11.99
CA PRO A 54 -22.31 -1.53 11.09
C PRO A 54 -22.06 -3.02 10.87
N LEU A 55 -21.85 -3.40 9.61
CA LEU A 55 -21.50 -4.77 9.26
C LEU A 55 -20.01 -4.95 9.00
N PHE A 56 -19.25 -3.86 8.92
CA PHE A 56 -17.80 -3.88 8.70
C PHE A 56 -17.39 -4.64 7.43
N LEU A 57 -18.19 -4.51 6.37
CA LEU A 57 -17.91 -5.22 5.10
C LEU A 57 -16.56 -4.81 4.50
N GLU A 58 -16.20 -3.53 4.60
CA GLU A 58 -14.90 -3.06 4.08
C GLU A 58 -13.74 -3.72 4.82
N VAL A 59 -13.85 -3.89 6.13
CA VAL A 59 -12.81 -4.52 6.94
C VAL A 59 -12.68 -5.99 6.56
N ILE A 60 -13.79 -6.69 6.44
CA ILE A 60 -13.79 -8.10 6.07
C ILE A 60 -13.19 -8.29 4.68
N TRP A 61 -13.60 -7.46 3.74
CA TRP A 61 -13.07 -7.50 2.37
C TRP A 61 -11.57 -7.22 2.35
N GLY A 62 -11.12 -6.21 3.10
CA GLY A 62 -9.71 -5.86 3.16
C GLY A 62 -8.86 -6.98 3.73
N LEU A 63 -9.33 -7.63 4.80
CA LEU A 63 -8.62 -8.76 5.37
C LEU A 63 -8.60 -9.95 4.41
N PHE A 64 -9.73 -10.21 3.72
CA PHE A 64 -9.82 -11.30 2.78
C PHE A 64 -8.90 -11.13 1.58
N THR A 65 -8.77 -9.90 1.06
CA THR A 65 -7.97 -9.63 -0.15
C THR A 65 -6.52 -9.28 0.15
N PHE A 66 -6.17 -9.11 1.42
CA PHE A 66 -4.80 -8.75 1.82
C PHE A 66 -3.79 -9.80 1.38
N ILE A 67 -4.09 -11.06 1.62
CA ILE A 67 -3.18 -12.17 1.29
C ILE A 67 -2.99 -12.34 -0.24
N PRO A 68 -4.04 -12.41 -1.07
CA PRO A 68 -3.82 -12.52 -2.51
C PRO A 68 -3.16 -11.27 -3.10
N GLY A 69 -3.39 -10.10 -2.51
CA GLY A 69 -2.69 -8.88 -2.94
C GLY A 69 -1.19 -8.98 -2.71
N ILE A 70 -0.77 -9.49 -1.55
CA ILE A 70 0.65 -9.71 -1.27
C ILE A 70 1.19 -10.84 -2.14
N SER A 71 0.46 -11.93 -2.29
CA SER A 71 0.96 -13.06 -3.05
C SER A 71 1.21 -12.70 -4.52
N ILE A 72 0.32 -11.92 -5.13
CA ILE A 72 0.52 -11.50 -6.51
C ILE A 72 1.68 -10.49 -6.63
N ALA A 73 1.87 -9.64 -5.63
CA ALA A 73 2.98 -8.70 -5.61
C ALA A 73 4.32 -9.44 -5.51
N VAL A 74 4.41 -10.44 -4.63
CA VAL A 74 5.61 -11.26 -4.50
C VAL A 74 5.88 -12.02 -5.81
N ARG A 75 4.85 -12.62 -6.41
CA ARG A 75 5.01 -13.33 -7.67
C ARG A 75 5.41 -12.40 -8.81
N ARG A 76 4.96 -11.13 -8.78
CA ARG A 76 5.37 -10.14 -9.78
C ARG A 76 6.84 -9.78 -9.62
N LEU A 77 7.33 -9.67 -8.38
CA LEU A 77 8.75 -9.45 -8.12
C LEU A 77 9.58 -10.63 -8.62
N HIS A 78 9.11 -11.86 -8.45
CA HIS A 78 9.77 -13.03 -8.98
C HIS A 78 9.84 -13.01 -10.50
N ASP A 79 8.82 -12.48 -11.16
CA ASP A 79 8.79 -12.38 -12.62
C ASP A 79 9.90 -11.48 -13.16
N ILE A 80 10.29 -10.46 -12.41
CA ILE A 80 11.40 -9.57 -12.79
C ILE A 80 12.70 -9.95 -12.09
N ASP A 81 12.80 -11.20 -11.66
CA ASP A 81 14.00 -11.77 -11.03
C ASP A 81 14.39 -11.07 -9.75
N LYS A 82 13.41 -10.71 -8.94
CA LYS A 82 13.61 -10.14 -7.62
C LYS A 82 13.00 -11.06 -6.58
N SER A 83 13.59 -11.07 -5.39
CA SER A 83 13.04 -11.85 -4.29
C SER A 83 11.84 -11.13 -3.69
N GLY A 84 10.95 -11.87 -3.03
CA GLY A 84 9.78 -11.28 -2.37
C GLY A 84 10.14 -10.31 -1.24
N TRP A 85 11.35 -10.37 -0.73
CA TRP A 85 11.81 -9.44 0.30
C TRP A 85 11.89 -7.99 -0.19
N TRP A 86 11.90 -7.77 -1.51
CA TRP A 86 11.81 -6.42 -2.05
C TRP A 86 10.49 -5.72 -1.70
N LEU A 87 9.43 -6.50 -1.46
CA LEU A 87 8.16 -5.93 -1.00
C LEU A 87 8.34 -5.30 0.38
N LEU A 88 9.08 -5.96 1.27
CA LEU A 88 9.38 -5.42 2.59
C LEU A 88 10.16 -4.11 2.49
N LEU A 89 11.12 -4.05 1.56
CA LEU A 89 11.87 -2.82 1.31
C LEU A 89 10.95 -1.67 0.88
N HIS A 90 9.97 -1.94 0.01
CA HIS A 90 9.00 -0.93 -0.41
C HIS A 90 8.18 -0.42 0.78
N ILE A 91 7.76 -1.31 1.68
CA ILE A 91 7.02 -0.92 2.88
C ILE A 91 7.88 -0.03 3.78
N ILE A 92 9.14 -0.39 3.97
CA ILE A 92 10.07 0.39 4.79
C ILE A 92 10.27 1.78 4.19
N LEU A 93 10.45 1.86 2.87
CA LEU A 93 10.61 3.14 2.19
C LEU A 93 9.36 4.01 2.30
N LEU A 94 8.18 3.40 2.23
CA LEU A 94 6.93 4.14 2.38
C LEU A 94 6.84 4.75 3.77
N PHE A 95 7.09 3.97 4.83
CA PHE A 95 7.08 4.48 6.19
C PHE A 95 8.16 5.55 6.39
N GLY A 96 9.36 5.31 5.85
CA GLY A 96 10.44 6.29 5.93
C GLY A 96 10.07 7.61 5.27
N SER A 97 9.41 7.56 4.12
CA SER A 97 8.95 8.75 3.42
C SER A 97 7.95 9.55 4.24
N ILE A 98 7.02 8.86 4.91
CA ILE A 98 6.03 9.52 5.77
C ILE A 98 6.71 10.19 6.95
N VAL A 99 7.65 9.52 7.60
CA VAL A 99 8.38 10.08 8.73
C VAL A 99 9.18 11.30 8.31
N LEU A 100 9.87 11.22 7.18
CA LEU A 100 10.63 12.36 6.66
C LEU A 100 9.73 13.53 6.31
N PHE A 101 8.56 13.26 5.75
CA PHE A 101 7.59 14.32 5.45
C PHE A 101 7.18 15.05 6.73
N ILE A 102 6.88 14.31 7.80
CA ILE A 102 6.52 14.89 9.09
C ILE A 102 7.66 15.77 9.63
N PHE A 103 8.91 15.31 9.52
CA PHE A 103 10.05 16.10 9.96
C PHE A 103 10.22 17.39 9.15
N HIS A 104 9.94 17.34 7.85
CA HIS A 104 10.09 18.51 6.99
C HIS A 104 9.02 19.57 7.22
N ILE A 105 7.86 19.20 7.73
CA ILE A 105 6.79 20.16 8.00
C ILE A 105 6.84 20.73 9.40
N LYS A 106 7.76 20.26 10.26
CA LYS A 106 7.91 20.83 11.60
C LYS A 106 8.54 22.20 11.51
N ASN A 107 8.17 23.06 12.46
CA ASN A 107 8.75 24.37 12.55
C ASN A 107 10.25 24.28 12.83
N THR A 108 10.97 25.26 12.34
CA THR A 108 12.40 25.38 12.62
C THR A 108 12.63 25.50 14.12
N LYS A 109 13.54 24.72 14.65
CA LYS A 109 13.91 24.81 16.04
C LYS A 109 14.92 25.92 16.23
N GLY A 110 14.99 26.43 17.44
CA GLY A 110 16.00 27.41 17.82
C GLY A 110 17.41 26.84 17.79
N PRO A 111 18.38 27.57 18.31
CA PRO A 111 19.76 27.13 18.27
C PRO A 111 19.96 25.75 18.88
N ASN A 112 20.81 24.97 18.26
CA ASN A 112 21.16 23.65 18.75
C ASN A 112 22.59 23.32 18.34
N LYS A 113 22.98 22.07 18.47
CA LYS A 113 24.36 21.67 18.20
C LYS A 113 24.79 21.88 16.75
N TYR A 114 23.84 22.14 15.83
CA TYR A 114 24.17 22.38 14.43
C TYR A 114 24.14 23.85 14.05
N GLY A 115 23.90 24.74 15.01
CA GLY A 115 23.91 26.19 14.77
C GLY A 115 22.62 26.84 15.26
N GLU A 116 22.45 28.09 14.90
CA GLU A 116 21.33 28.89 15.37
C GLU A 116 20.05 28.72 14.61
N GLY A 117 20.11 28.06 13.48
CA GLY A 117 18.93 27.83 12.67
C GLY A 117 18.80 28.83 11.51
N PRO A 118 18.01 28.49 10.52
CA PRO A 118 17.95 29.29 9.29
C PRO A 118 17.16 30.58 9.41
N LEU A 119 16.39 30.77 10.48
CA LEU A 119 15.59 31.97 10.65
C LEU A 119 16.37 33.13 11.23
N LYS A 120 17.60 32.90 11.70
CA LYS A 120 18.46 33.93 12.21
C LYS A 120 19.60 34.19 11.24
N PRO A 121 20.06 35.43 11.13
CA PRO A 121 21.24 35.68 10.33
C PRO A 121 22.43 34.91 10.85
N LYS A 122 23.14 34.27 9.96
CA LYS A 122 24.35 33.60 10.40
C LYS A 122 25.45 34.56 10.62
N GLU A 123 26.16 34.41 11.70
CA GLU A 123 27.30 35.24 11.96
C GLU A 123 28.50 34.44 11.59
N ASN A 124 28.73 34.25 10.51
CA ASN A 124 29.97 33.68 10.05
C ASN A 124 30.60 32.73 10.91
N THR A 125 29.89 32.05 11.63
CA THR A 125 30.53 31.22 12.49
C THR A 125 30.57 29.89 12.00
N GLN A 126 30.47 29.63 11.14
CA GLN A 126 30.52 28.29 10.99
C GLN A 126 31.24 27.56 10.67
#